data_147d3bb39e11fb7208b1c78139c330be
#
_entry.id   147d3bb39e11fb7208b1c78139c330be
#
_cell.length_a   1.000
_cell.length_b   1.000
_cell.length_c   1.000
_cell.angle_alpha   90.00
_cell.angle_beta   90.00
_cell.angle_gamma   90.00
#
_symmetry.space_group_name_H-M   'P 1'
#
loop_
_entity.id
_entity.type
_entity.pdbx_description
1 polymer ?
#
loop_
_entity_poly.entity_id
_entity_poly.type
_entity_poly.pdbx_seq_one_letter_code
_entity_poly.pdbx_strand_id
1 'polypeptide(L)'
;MKMGLFDFLKKTDEAPTSNTIKLYAPANGKLVSIEEVSDPVFSQKMMGDGFAVIPTDGKITSPVVGKVLSVFPTQHAIGILLENGIEVLLHMGLDTVELNGAPFETVVKEGDQIDENTVVSTVNLVALEVAGKDNAMVVVFTNMDKVADFTLNTNGVVSGKTEIGSISANA
;
A
#
# COMPACT_ATOMS: atom_id res chain seq x y z
N MET A 1 -20.99 -23.17 25.31
CA MET A 1 -20.92 -22.83 24.67
C MET A 1 -20.99 -22.98 24.77
N LYS A 2 -20.38 -22.75 24.56
CA LYS A 2 -20.28 -22.37 24.28
C LYS A 2 -20.17 -22.33 24.38
N MET A 3 -19.93 -22.42 24.56
CA MET A 3 -19.72 -21.87 24.21
C MET A 3 -19.51 -21.87 24.30
N GLY A 4 -19.32 -22.21 25.09
CA GLY A 4 -19.10 -21.64 24.50
C GLY A 4 -18.73 -21.81 25.05
N LEU A 5 -18.54 -21.97 24.97
CA LEU A 5 -18.36 -21.72 24.77
C LEU A 5 -18.10 -21.71 24.82
N PHE A 6 -17.72 -21.46 24.57
CA PHE A 6 -17.55 -20.85 24.08
C PHE A 6 -17.67 -20.68 23.94
N ASP A 7 -17.62 -20.78 24.08
CA ASP A 7 -17.83 -20.26 23.32
C ASP A 7 -17.70 -20.04 23.33
N PHE A 8 -17.22 -19.94 23.00
CA PHE A 8 -17.14 -19.33 22.40
C PHE A 8 -16.95 -19.06 22.41
N LEU A 9 -16.60 -18.44 22.32
CA LEU A 9 -16.53 -18.01 21.63
C LEU A 9 -16.41 -17.77 21.37
N LYS A 10 -16.30 -17.37 21.29
CA LYS A 10 -16.37 -17.01 20.43
C LYS A 10 -16.24 -16.61 20.06
N LYS A 11 -16.28 -16.28 20.31
CA LYS A 11 -16.36 -15.89 19.50
C LYS A 11 -16.00 -15.43 19.20
N THR A 12 -15.93 -15.15 19.43
CA THR A 12 -15.74 -14.72 18.72
C THR A 12 -15.38 -14.35 18.51
N ASP A 13 -15.36 -14.14 18.58
CA ASP A 13 -15.08 -13.67 18.04
C ASP A 13 -14.81 -13.15 17.67
N GLU A 14 -14.90 -12.71 17.52
CA GLU A 14 -14.61 -12.09 16.91
C GLU A 14 -14.48 -11.32 16.55
N ALA A 15 -14.52 -11.58 16.39
CA ALA A 15 -14.56 -10.81 15.84
C ALA A 15 -14.07 -9.66 15.55
N PRO A 16 -14.05 -9.01 15.50
CA PRO A 16 -13.70 -7.67 15.19
C PRO A 16 -12.30 -7.47 14.72
N THR A 17 -11.66 -8.50 14.39
CA THR A 17 -10.36 -8.45 13.76
C THR A 17 -10.44 -7.86 12.36
N SER A 18 -11.65 -7.73 11.79
CA SER A 18 -11.85 -7.12 10.50
C SER A 18 -11.46 -5.64 10.46
N ASN A 19 -11.34 -4.98 11.64
CA ASN A 19 -10.91 -3.58 11.68
C ASN A 19 -9.41 -3.42 11.49
N THR A 20 -8.62 -4.47 11.68
CA THR A 20 -7.16 -4.41 11.55
C THR A 20 -6.73 -5.20 10.32
N ILE A 21 -6.03 -4.52 9.43
CA ILE A 21 -5.54 -5.09 8.17
C ILE A 21 -4.03 -5.09 8.19
N LYS A 22 -3.42 -6.18 7.74
CA LYS A 22 -1.96 -6.27 7.64
C LYS A 22 -1.44 -5.49 6.46
N LEU A 23 -0.25 -4.93 6.61
CA LEU A 23 0.46 -4.21 5.55
C LEU A 23 1.67 -5.03 5.12
N TYR A 24 1.94 -5.00 3.83
CA TYR A 24 3.01 -5.78 3.21
C TYR A 24 3.90 -4.88 2.37
N ALA A 25 5.18 -5.23 2.27
CA ALA A 25 6.11 -4.47 1.44
C ALA A 25 5.73 -4.66 -0.05
N PRO A 26 5.52 -3.57 -0.79
CA PRO A 26 5.12 -3.67 -2.21
C PRO A 26 6.28 -3.98 -3.15
N ALA A 27 7.52 -4.00 -2.63
CA ALA A 27 8.71 -4.24 -3.44
C ALA A 27 9.84 -4.69 -2.55
N ASN A 28 10.85 -5.33 -3.15
CA ASN A 28 12.14 -5.50 -2.48
C ASN A 28 12.81 -4.14 -2.41
N GLY A 29 13.33 -3.78 -1.25
CA GLY A 29 14.02 -2.50 -1.13
C GLY A 29 14.13 -2.02 0.30
N LYS A 30 14.18 -0.70 0.48
CA LYS A 30 14.34 -0.07 1.78
C LYS A 30 13.01 0.57 2.20
N LEU A 31 12.45 0.08 3.31
CA LEU A 31 11.26 0.64 3.92
C LEU A 31 11.63 1.90 4.71
N VAL A 32 10.94 2.99 4.42
CA VAL A 32 11.17 4.28 5.08
C VAL A 32 9.84 4.88 5.52
N SER A 33 9.91 5.76 6.51
CA SER A 33 8.76 6.59 6.92
C SER A 33 8.37 7.50 5.76
N ILE A 34 7.08 7.82 5.67
CA ILE A 34 6.61 8.75 4.64
C ILE A 34 7.28 10.12 4.76
N GLU A 35 7.72 10.48 5.96
CA GLU A 35 8.40 11.76 6.20
C GLU A 35 9.75 11.85 5.48
N GLU A 36 10.31 10.71 5.07
CA GLU A 36 11.58 10.67 4.37
C GLU A 36 11.44 10.77 2.85
N VAL A 37 10.20 10.78 2.34
CA VAL A 37 9.95 10.93 0.90
C VAL A 37 10.27 12.35 0.47
N SER A 38 10.91 12.52 -0.69
CA SER A 38 11.39 13.83 -1.15
C SER A 38 10.28 14.82 -1.48
N ASP A 39 9.10 14.33 -1.82
CA ASP A 39 7.98 15.18 -2.23
C ASP A 39 7.24 15.71 -1.02
N PRO A 40 7.13 17.04 -0.83
CA PRO A 40 6.46 17.62 0.34
C PRO A 40 5.00 17.24 0.48
N VAL A 41 4.29 16.98 -0.62
CA VAL A 41 2.89 16.56 -0.57
C VAL A 41 2.76 15.25 0.21
N PHE A 42 3.72 14.35 0.05
CA PHE A 42 3.75 13.09 0.79
C PHE A 42 4.42 13.25 2.15
N SER A 43 5.59 13.86 2.20
CA SER A 43 6.38 13.93 3.44
C SER A 43 5.71 14.73 4.54
N GLN A 44 4.88 15.71 4.17
CA GLN A 44 4.13 16.52 5.12
C GLN A 44 2.74 15.94 5.39
N LYS A 45 2.47 14.73 4.91
CA LYS A 45 1.22 14.00 5.12
C LYS A 45 -0.01 14.75 4.62
N MET A 46 0.17 15.54 3.56
CA MET A 46 -0.95 16.31 2.99
C MET A 46 -2.00 15.40 2.36
N MET A 47 -1.59 14.23 1.86
CA MET A 47 -2.52 13.25 1.29
C MET A 47 -2.93 12.18 2.31
N GLY A 48 -2.27 12.13 3.46
CA GLY A 48 -2.49 11.14 4.51
C GLY A 48 -1.18 10.59 5.01
N ASP A 49 -1.25 9.80 6.08
CA ASP A 49 -0.10 9.08 6.61
C ASP A 49 0.19 7.85 5.74
N GLY A 50 1.36 7.27 5.92
CA GLY A 50 1.74 6.09 5.16
C GLY A 50 3.22 5.78 5.28
N PHE A 51 3.75 5.14 4.25
CA PHE A 51 5.16 4.74 4.21
C PHE A 51 5.59 4.66 2.75
N ALA A 52 6.88 4.39 2.55
CA ALA A 52 7.40 4.17 1.21
C ALA A 52 8.45 3.09 1.22
N VAL A 53 8.66 2.45 0.06
CA VAL A 53 9.77 1.53 -0.16
C VAL A 53 10.58 2.07 -1.32
N ILE A 54 11.88 2.23 -1.11
CA ILE A 54 12.82 2.58 -2.18
C ILE A 54 13.21 1.26 -2.84
N PRO A 55 12.70 0.97 -4.04
CA PRO A 55 12.80 -0.38 -4.61
C PRO A 55 14.18 -0.67 -5.17
N THR A 56 14.56 -1.94 -5.14
CA THR A 56 15.79 -2.42 -5.80
C THR A 56 15.48 -3.10 -7.12
N ASP A 57 14.20 -3.45 -7.37
CA ASP A 57 13.76 -3.95 -8.66
C ASP A 57 12.33 -3.46 -8.93
N GLY A 58 11.88 -3.64 -10.15
CA GLY A 58 10.63 -3.06 -10.63
C GLY A 58 9.38 -3.92 -10.46
N LYS A 59 9.49 -5.06 -9.79
CA LYS A 59 8.32 -5.92 -9.57
C LYS A 59 7.54 -5.41 -8.38
N ILE A 60 6.34 -4.88 -8.61
CA ILE A 60 5.53 -4.25 -7.58
C ILE A 60 4.32 -5.12 -7.27
N THR A 61 4.16 -5.46 -5.98
CA THR A 61 3.03 -6.25 -5.49
C THR A 61 2.12 -5.37 -4.65
N SER A 62 0.90 -5.83 -4.37
CA SER A 62 -0.03 -5.04 -3.56
C SER A 62 0.45 -4.96 -2.11
N PRO A 63 0.44 -3.76 -1.51
CA PRO A 63 0.81 -3.62 -0.10
C PRO A 63 -0.29 -4.08 0.86
N VAL A 64 -1.47 -4.40 0.34
CA VAL A 64 -2.64 -4.73 1.16
C VAL A 64 -3.50 -5.77 0.45
N VAL A 65 -4.35 -6.45 1.23
CA VAL A 65 -5.44 -7.26 0.69
C VAL A 65 -6.64 -6.34 0.52
N GLY A 66 -7.15 -6.23 -0.70
CA GLY A 66 -8.26 -5.34 -0.95
C GLY A 66 -8.76 -5.41 -2.38
N LYS A 67 -9.60 -4.45 -2.72
CA LYS A 67 -10.23 -4.36 -4.05
C LYS A 67 -9.72 -3.12 -4.76
N VAL A 68 -9.34 -3.27 -6.02
CA VAL A 68 -8.88 -2.13 -6.82
C VAL A 68 -10.07 -1.20 -7.08
N LEU A 69 -9.96 0.04 -6.62
CA LEU A 69 -10.96 1.08 -6.87
C LEU A 69 -10.73 1.76 -8.19
N SER A 70 -9.46 2.01 -8.51
CA SER A 70 -9.12 2.74 -9.73
C SER A 70 -7.67 2.47 -10.12
N VAL A 71 -7.41 2.57 -11.41
CA VAL A 71 -6.04 2.62 -11.94
C VAL A 71 -5.98 3.91 -12.74
N PHE A 72 -5.00 4.76 -12.42
CA PHE A 72 -4.86 6.03 -13.12
C PHE A 72 -4.48 5.77 -14.58
N PRO A 73 -5.01 6.57 -15.52
CA PRO A 73 -4.73 6.34 -16.95
C PRO A 73 -3.24 6.33 -17.29
N THR A 74 -2.43 7.07 -16.52
CA THR A 74 -0.98 7.10 -16.67
C THR A 74 -0.29 5.96 -15.93
N GLN A 75 -1.04 5.02 -15.35
CA GLN A 75 -0.58 3.76 -14.76
C GLN A 75 0.36 3.92 -13.57
N HIS A 76 0.61 5.13 -13.10
CA HIS A 76 1.57 5.40 -12.03
C HIS A 76 0.95 5.26 -10.64
N ALA A 77 -0.36 5.13 -10.52
CA ALA A 77 -1.04 5.09 -9.24
C ALA A 77 -2.26 4.18 -9.28
N ILE A 78 -2.49 3.49 -8.16
CA ILE A 78 -3.58 2.53 -8.00
C ILE A 78 -4.28 2.83 -6.68
N GLY A 79 -5.60 2.99 -6.71
CA GLY A 79 -6.42 3.13 -5.51
C GLY A 79 -6.99 1.78 -5.09
N ILE A 80 -6.95 1.46 -3.81
CA ILE A 80 -7.36 0.16 -3.27
C ILE A 80 -8.26 0.39 -2.07
N LEU A 81 -9.39 -0.33 -2.01
CA LEU A 81 -10.32 -0.29 -0.88
C LEU A 81 -10.09 -1.52 -0.01
N LEU A 82 -9.83 -1.30 1.28
CA LEU A 82 -9.67 -2.36 2.25
C LEU A 82 -11.03 -2.80 2.80
N GLU A 83 -11.08 -4.01 3.34
CA GLU A 83 -12.29 -4.57 3.92
C GLU A 83 -12.82 -3.72 5.07
N ASN A 84 -11.93 -3.05 5.81
CA ASN A 84 -12.31 -2.17 6.92
C ASN A 84 -12.72 -0.76 6.49
N GLY A 85 -12.77 -0.49 5.18
CA GLY A 85 -13.22 0.80 4.64
C GLY A 85 -12.13 1.82 4.42
N ILE A 86 -10.92 1.54 4.82
CA ILE A 86 -9.78 2.45 4.56
C ILE A 86 -9.42 2.40 3.09
N GLU A 87 -9.10 3.57 2.52
CA GLU A 87 -8.67 3.68 1.13
C GLU A 87 -7.18 3.93 1.07
N VAL A 88 -6.50 3.16 0.23
CA VAL A 88 -5.04 3.18 0.08
C VAL A 88 -4.71 3.61 -1.34
N LEU A 89 -3.73 4.51 -1.45
CA LEU A 89 -3.16 4.87 -2.75
C LEU A 89 -1.73 4.34 -2.81
N LEU A 90 -1.46 3.53 -3.81
CA LEU A 90 -0.10 3.11 -4.15
C LEU A 90 0.37 4.00 -5.29
N HIS A 91 1.31 4.89 -5.00
CA HIS A 91 1.84 5.87 -5.95
C HIS A 91 3.27 5.47 -6.33
N MET A 92 3.48 5.10 -7.57
CA MET A 92 4.75 4.51 -8.02
C MET A 92 5.65 5.58 -8.60
N GLY A 93 6.63 6.01 -7.79
CA GLY A 93 7.54 7.09 -8.11
C GLY A 93 6.96 8.46 -7.81
N LEU A 94 7.78 9.50 -7.94
CA LEU A 94 7.37 10.88 -7.70
C LEU A 94 7.35 11.63 -9.04
N ASP A 95 6.29 12.42 -9.26
CA ASP A 95 6.06 13.18 -10.50
C ASP A 95 6.00 12.28 -11.75
N THR A 96 5.72 11.01 -11.57
CA THR A 96 5.73 10.03 -12.65
C THR A 96 4.49 10.13 -13.55
N VAL A 97 3.48 10.88 -13.12
CA VAL A 97 2.33 11.21 -14.00
C VAL A 97 2.81 11.87 -15.29
N GLU A 98 3.91 12.61 -15.24
CA GLU A 98 4.45 13.33 -16.40
C GLU A 98 4.97 12.41 -17.49
N LEU A 99 5.19 11.14 -17.19
CA LEU A 99 5.76 10.17 -18.13
C LEU A 99 4.71 9.46 -18.98
N ASN A 100 3.43 9.78 -18.77
CA ASN A 100 2.32 9.28 -19.58
C ASN A 100 2.24 7.75 -19.65
N GLY A 101 2.66 7.07 -18.57
CA GLY A 101 2.58 5.62 -18.45
C GLY A 101 3.74 4.84 -19.04
N ALA A 102 4.69 5.52 -19.69
CA ALA A 102 5.75 4.83 -20.44
C ALA A 102 6.56 3.81 -19.64
N PRO A 103 6.98 4.10 -18.37
CA PRO A 103 7.78 3.12 -17.61
C PRO A 103 6.96 2.08 -16.88
N PHE A 104 5.64 2.09 -17.00
CA PHE A 104 4.74 1.25 -16.19
C PHE A 104 4.03 0.20 -17.05
N GLU A 105 3.98 -1.02 -16.52
CA GLU A 105 3.12 -2.07 -17.06
C GLU A 105 2.21 -2.53 -15.93
N THR A 106 1.10 -1.81 -15.74
CA THR A 106 0.13 -2.08 -14.70
C THR A 106 -0.90 -3.07 -15.22
N VAL A 107 -1.02 -4.20 -14.52
CA VAL A 107 -1.77 -5.36 -15.03
C VAL A 107 -3.08 -5.61 -14.30
N VAL A 108 -3.40 -4.81 -13.28
CA VAL A 108 -4.69 -4.91 -12.57
C VAL A 108 -5.64 -3.85 -13.11
N LYS A 109 -6.93 -4.06 -12.83
CA LYS A 109 -7.99 -3.14 -13.27
C LYS A 109 -9.01 -2.96 -12.16
N GLU A 110 -9.82 -1.94 -12.30
CA GLU A 110 -10.91 -1.64 -11.36
C GLU A 110 -11.76 -2.88 -11.11
N GLY A 111 -12.03 -3.17 -9.85
CA GLY A 111 -12.83 -4.32 -9.43
C GLY A 111 -12.03 -5.56 -9.07
N ASP A 112 -10.75 -5.62 -9.44
CA ASP A 112 -9.93 -6.80 -9.12
C ASP A 112 -9.73 -6.94 -7.61
N GLN A 113 -9.82 -8.18 -7.11
CA GLN A 113 -9.41 -8.51 -5.75
C GLN A 113 -7.93 -8.85 -5.78
N ILE A 114 -7.16 -8.22 -4.90
CA ILE A 114 -5.70 -8.37 -4.87
C ILE A 114 -5.21 -8.64 -3.47
N ASP A 115 -4.04 -9.27 -3.38
CA ASP A 115 -3.38 -9.54 -2.12
C ASP A 115 -1.87 -9.32 -2.27
N GLU A 116 -1.12 -9.63 -1.21
CA GLU A 116 0.33 -9.39 -1.19
C GLU A 116 1.09 -10.19 -2.24
N ASN A 117 0.49 -11.23 -2.80
CA ASN A 117 1.12 -12.05 -3.86
C ASN A 117 0.78 -11.56 -5.27
N THR A 118 -0.14 -10.61 -5.37
CA THR A 118 -0.57 -10.09 -6.68
C THR A 118 0.45 -9.09 -7.20
N VAL A 119 1.06 -9.37 -8.35
CA VAL A 119 1.87 -8.38 -9.06
C VAL A 119 0.89 -7.38 -9.67
N VAL A 120 0.97 -6.14 -9.25
CA VAL A 120 0.07 -5.08 -9.75
C VAL A 120 0.70 -4.30 -10.89
N SER A 121 2.02 -4.19 -10.91
CA SER A 121 2.72 -3.46 -11.97
C SER A 121 4.17 -3.92 -12.06
N THR A 122 4.73 -3.74 -13.24
CA THR A 122 6.18 -3.82 -13.44
C THR A 122 6.65 -2.44 -13.85
N VAL A 123 7.65 -1.91 -13.12
CA VAL A 123 8.13 -0.56 -13.31
C VAL A 123 9.56 -0.62 -13.85
N ASN A 124 9.81 0.10 -14.93
CA ASN A 124 11.16 0.21 -15.48
C ASN A 124 11.92 1.26 -14.68
N LEU A 125 12.69 0.82 -13.69
CA LEU A 125 13.42 1.73 -12.80
C LEU A 125 14.49 2.52 -13.54
N VAL A 126 15.12 1.93 -14.56
CA VAL A 126 16.13 2.62 -15.38
C VAL A 126 15.47 3.78 -16.13
N ALA A 127 14.25 3.57 -16.63
CA ALA A 127 13.53 4.64 -17.33
C ALA A 127 13.21 5.80 -16.39
N LEU A 128 12.87 5.51 -15.12
CA LEU A 128 12.64 6.55 -14.13
C LEU A 128 13.92 7.34 -13.87
N GLU A 129 15.04 6.65 -13.72
CA GLU A 129 16.32 7.29 -13.48
C GLU A 129 16.71 8.19 -14.66
N VAL A 130 16.56 7.69 -15.88
CA VAL A 130 16.87 8.47 -17.09
C VAL A 130 15.99 9.72 -17.18
N ALA A 131 14.73 9.61 -16.74
CA ALA A 131 13.80 10.74 -16.75
C ALA A 131 14.03 11.69 -15.57
N GLY A 132 14.94 11.37 -14.65
CA GLY A 132 15.21 12.19 -13.48
C GLY A 132 14.11 12.11 -12.42
N LYS A 133 13.36 11.02 -12.40
CA LYS A 133 12.26 10.84 -11.44
C LYS A 133 12.68 9.94 -10.28
N ASP A 134 12.23 10.29 -9.08
CA ASP A 134 12.43 9.46 -7.88
C ASP A 134 11.57 8.19 -8.01
N ASN A 135 12.12 7.07 -7.59
CA ASN A 135 11.45 5.78 -7.74
C ASN A 135 10.77 5.28 -6.47
N ALA A 136 10.61 6.11 -5.44
CA ALA A 136 9.95 5.69 -4.21
C ALA A 136 8.55 5.15 -4.51
N MET A 137 8.24 3.97 -3.97
CA MET A 137 6.91 3.39 -4.05
C MET A 137 6.17 3.81 -2.79
N VAL A 138 5.26 4.80 -2.93
CA VAL A 138 4.62 5.45 -1.80
C VAL A 138 3.25 4.83 -1.55
N VAL A 139 2.97 4.51 -0.29
CA VAL A 139 1.68 3.97 0.14
C VAL A 139 1.07 4.94 1.13
N VAL A 140 -0.08 5.53 0.78
CA VAL A 140 -0.77 6.51 1.64
C VAL A 140 -2.20 6.07 1.91
N PHE A 141 -2.68 6.40 3.11
CA PHE A 141 -4.05 6.17 3.53
C PHE A 141 -4.80 7.48 3.32
N THR A 142 -5.68 7.52 2.31
CA THR A 142 -6.23 8.78 1.82
C THR A 142 -7.46 9.26 2.60
N ASN A 143 -8.11 8.37 3.37
CA ASN A 143 -9.26 8.74 4.19
C ASN A 143 -8.93 8.61 5.68
N MET A 144 -8.00 9.45 6.15
CA MET A 144 -7.47 9.39 7.51
C MET A 144 -8.52 9.51 8.62
N ASP A 145 -9.68 10.07 8.32
CA ASP A 145 -10.80 10.12 9.27
C ASP A 145 -11.28 8.73 9.68
N LYS A 146 -11.04 7.72 8.84
CA LYS A 146 -11.39 6.33 9.17
C LYS A 146 -10.27 5.57 9.86
N VAL A 147 -9.07 6.12 9.93
CA VAL A 147 -7.92 5.43 10.51
C VAL A 147 -7.89 5.64 12.02
N ALA A 148 -7.91 4.53 12.77
CA ALA A 148 -7.74 4.55 14.22
C ALA A 148 -6.26 4.44 14.59
N ASP A 149 -5.52 3.56 13.90
CA ASP A 149 -4.12 3.31 14.23
C ASP A 149 -3.38 2.79 13.01
N PHE A 150 -2.14 3.22 12.88
CA PHE A 150 -1.23 2.76 11.84
C PHE A 150 0.13 2.50 12.48
N THR A 151 0.66 1.29 12.31
CA THR A 151 1.91 0.88 12.93
C THR A 151 2.77 0.13 11.92
N LEU A 152 4.03 0.53 11.82
CA LEU A 152 5.06 -0.27 11.15
C LEU A 152 5.86 -1.00 12.22
N ASN A 153 6.11 -2.29 12.01
CA ASN A 153 6.85 -3.12 12.97
C ASN A 153 8.28 -3.43 12.53
N THR A 154 8.72 -2.84 11.44
CA THR A 154 10.08 -2.98 10.93
C THR A 154 10.46 -1.74 10.11
N ASN A 155 11.73 -1.62 9.75
CA ASN A 155 12.23 -0.59 8.85
C ASN A 155 13.50 -1.12 8.17
N GLY A 156 14.06 -0.32 7.25
CA GLY A 156 15.27 -0.68 6.55
C GLY A 156 15.01 -1.68 5.44
N VAL A 157 15.96 -2.56 5.18
CA VAL A 157 15.86 -3.51 4.07
C VAL A 157 14.74 -4.52 4.31
N VAL A 158 13.83 -4.63 3.33
CA VAL A 158 12.72 -5.57 3.36
C VAL A 158 12.63 -6.32 2.04
N SER A 159 12.05 -7.52 2.11
CA SER A 159 11.66 -8.26 0.91
C SER A 159 10.21 -7.96 0.59
N GLY A 160 9.89 -7.84 -0.69
CA GLY A 160 8.51 -7.70 -1.13
C GLY A 160 7.65 -8.84 -0.61
N LYS A 161 6.35 -8.55 -0.41
CA LYS A 161 5.35 -9.50 0.07
C LYS A 161 5.44 -9.81 1.57
N THR A 162 6.45 -9.30 2.28
CA THR A 162 6.58 -9.56 3.72
C THR A 162 5.72 -8.60 4.52
N GLU A 163 5.17 -9.09 5.63
CA GLU A 163 4.36 -8.26 6.52
C GLU A 163 5.25 -7.22 7.21
N ILE A 164 4.84 -5.96 7.19
CA ILE A 164 5.63 -4.85 7.73
C ILE A 164 4.88 -4.02 8.75
N GLY A 165 3.61 -4.29 8.97
CA GLY A 165 2.81 -3.53 9.92
C GLY A 165 1.33 -3.79 9.78
N SER A 166 0.53 -2.87 10.32
CA SER A 166 -0.92 -2.99 10.28
C SER A 166 -1.59 -1.63 10.32
N ILE A 167 -2.84 -1.61 9.87
CA ILE A 167 -3.69 -0.42 9.89
C ILE A 167 -5.07 -0.80 10.39
N SER A 168 -5.58 -0.04 11.35
CA SER A 168 -6.89 -0.30 11.96
C SER A 168 -7.85 0.84 11.66
N ALA A 169 -9.11 0.48 11.44
CA ALA A 169 -10.16 1.47 11.20
C ALA A 169 -10.88 1.78 12.50
N ASN A 170 -11.46 2.98 12.55
CA ASN A 170 -12.38 3.37 13.63
C ASN A 170 -13.59 2.44 13.64
N ALA A 171 -14.10 2.18 14.83
CA ALA A 171 -15.26 1.32 15.02
C ALA A 171 -16.51 1.95 14.39
#